data_b107e4f668a7c447bdae91c08c3c0d57
#
_entry.id   b107e4f668a7c447bdae91c08c3c0d57
#
_cell.length_a   1.000
_cell.length_b   1.000
_cell.length_c   1.000
_cell.angle_alpha   90.00
_cell.angle_beta   90.00
_cell.angle_gamma   90.00
#
_symmetry.space_group_name_H-M   'P 1'
#
loop_
_entity.id
_entity.type
_entity.pdbx_description
1 polymer ?
#
loop_
_entity_poly.entity_id
_entity_poly.type
_entity_poly.pdbx_seq_one_letter_code
_entity_poly.pdbx_strand_id
1 'polypeptide(L)'
;MPTTDKVFLASADGHVGAPTEDYKQYLEKRHFQPFEDYLARHQWLWSPAHKETMLSPNLHDRMRTVDTYDNNRGSPIVWDASYRLKEYDREGILAEVLVPDDQNSNDPPFGSGLATGAVAGSSDEHYPPEWQRIGARAYNRWLADFCSADRSRLLGLTILGSLDDIDWCVAEIKRAYESGLTTGVLLPLEYYLPLYHHPRYDPLWEVLQELDLSVVCHISKGGPQWVGNDPWVISRVWAIEARWFAQRPLWCLIVGGVLERFPRLRLVFTEFGTQWVPQTLELLDRYTITDKSVMADSTCKYPLTMTPSEYFRRQCYVAYSGLVSRQDLEGERFSSVPNVVWGADIGHGEGTWPSGLDQLRTLVQGLPEKPMRKYLGEDLHRAFPVVGRDYGALLQRIAPSAGRLGLVA
;
A
#
# COMPACT_ATOMS: atom_id res chain seq x y z
N MET A 1 13.71 22.24 5.40
CA MET A 1 12.80 23.06 4.56
C MET A 1 12.72 24.45 5.16
N PRO A 2 12.55 25.55 4.40
CA PRO A 2 12.33 26.87 4.97
C PRO A 2 11.06 26.84 5.82
N THR A 3 11.05 27.61 6.93
CA THR A 3 9.88 27.77 7.79
C THR A 3 8.76 28.45 7.01
N THR A 4 7.82 27.65 6.50
CA THR A 4 6.64 28.11 5.80
C THR A 4 5.41 27.76 6.63
N ASP A 5 4.38 28.60 6.58
CA ASP A 5 3.08 28.31 7.18
C ASP A 5 2.37 27.12 6.47
N LYS A 6 2.83 26.77 5.25
CA LYS A 6 2.27 25.68 4.45
C LYS A 6 2.63 24.32 5.02
N VAL A 7 1.65 23.41 5.08
CA VAL A 7 1.81 22.02 5.51
C VAL A 7 2.00 21.14 4.28
N PHE A 8 3.08 20.35 4.28
CA PHE A 8 3.36 19.40 3.22
C PHE A 8 2.45 18.20 3.37
N LEU A 9 1.39 18.11 2.54
CA LEU A 9 0.50 16.94 2.49
C LEU A 9 1.00 15.95 1.44
N ALA A 10 1.42 14.76 1.87
CA ALA A 10 1.78 13.68 0.97
C ALA A 10 1.28 12.34 1.53
N SER A 11 0.57 11.61 0.69
CA SER A 11 -0.12 10.37 1.06
C SER A 11 0.75 9.16 0.77
N ALA A 12 0.83 8.24 1.74
CA ALA A 12 1.49 6.94 1.58
C ALA A 12 0.55 5.86 1.04
N ASP A 13 -0.69 6.22 0.71
CA ASP A 13 -1.72 5.25 0.33
C ASP A 13 -2.79 5.88 -0.56
N GLY A 14 -2.98 5.31 -1.73
CA GLY A 14 -4.04 5.63 -2.67
C GLY A 14 -4.12 4.61 -3.78
N HIS A 15 -5.33 4.38 -4.30
CA HIS A 15 -5.61 3.26 -5.19
C HIS A 15 -5.84 3.72 -6.63
N VAL A 16 -5.29 2.94 -7.57
CA VAL A 16 -5.43 3.17 -9.01
C VAL A 16 -5.50 1.87 -9.80
N GLY A 17 -6.29 1.88 -10.87
CA GLY A 17 -6.41 0.75 -11.77
C GLY A 17 -7.14 1.16 -13.05
N ALA A 18 -6.70 0.65 -14.20
CA ALA A 18 -7.45 0.82 -15.44
C ALA A 18 -8.80 0.10 -15.35
N PRO A 19 -9.83 0.57 -16.08
CA PRO A 19 -10.95 -0.31 -16.39
C PRO A 19 -10.43 -1.62 -16.93
N THR A 20 -10.91 -2.76 -16.41
CA THR A 20 -10.21 -4.05 -16.58
C THR A 20 -9.97 -4.41 -18.05
N GLU A 21 -10.92 -4.11 -18.92
CA GLU A 21 -10.79 -4.34 -20.38
C GLU A 21 -9.62 -3.56 -21.02
N ASP A 22 -9.25 -2.41 -20.47
CA ASP A 22 -8.19 -1.56 -21.01
C ASP A 22 -6.79 -2.18 -20.81
N TYR A 23 -6.63 -3.15 -19.90
CA TYR A 23 -5.37 -3.87 -19.74
C TYR A 23 -4.98 -4.69 -20.97
N LYS A 24 -5.93 -5.02 -21.88
CA LYS A 24 -5.63 -5.77 -23.11
C LYS A 24 -4.52 -5.15 -23.95
N GLN A 25 -4.46 -3.83 -24.05
CA GLN A 25 -3.42 -3.13 -24.80
C GLN A 25 -2.01 -3.26 -24.22
N TYR A 26 -1.90 -3.63 -22.95
CA TYR A 26 -0.64 -3.83 -22.23
C TYR A 26 -0.18 -5.28 -22.19
N LEU A 27 -1.02 -6.21 -22.67
CA LEU A 27 -0.70 -7.63 -22.80
C LEU A 27 0.01 -7.92 -24.13
N GLU A 28 0.78 -9.00 -24.15
CA GLU A 28 1.28 -9.56 -25.43
C GLU A 28 0.14 -10.26 -26.16
N LYS A 29 0.14 -10.19 -27.50
CA LYS A 29 -0.96 -10.74 -28.35
C LYS A 29 -1.31 -12.21 -28.05
N ARG A 30 -0.32 -13.03 -27.68
CA ARG A 30 -0.53 -14.44 -27.31
C ARG A 30 -1.42 -14.62 -26.09
N HIS A 31 -1.61 -13.58 -25.25
CA HIS A 31 -2.43 -13.60 -24.06
C HIS A 31 -3.83 -12.99 -24.25
N PHE A 32 -4.18 -12.54 -25.46
CA PHE A 32 -5.46 -11.88 -25.71
C PHE A 32 -6.66 -12.82 -25.50
N GLN A 33 -6.63 -14.03 -26.05
CA GLN A 33 -7.73 -14.97 -25.88
C GLN A 33 -7.89 -15.41 -24.42
N PRO A 34 -6.82 -15.82 -23.70
CA PRO A 34 -6.91 -16.09 -22.25
C PRO A 34 -7.44 -14.90 -21.44
N PHE A 35 -7.14 -13.67 -21.86
CA PHE A 35 -7.66 -12.48 -21.19
C PHE A 35 -9.15 -12.25 -21.47
N GLU A 36 -9.62 -12.49 -22.68
CA GLU A 36 -11.05 -12.46 -23.01
C GLU A 36 -11.83 -13.53 -22.24
N ASP A 37 -11.26 -14.72 -22.09
CA ASP A 37 -11.84 -15.78 -21.28
C ASP A 37 -11.86 -15.40 -19.78
N TYR A 38 -10.85 -14.69 -19.30
CA TYR A 38 -10.81 -14.10 -17.95
C TYR A 38 -11.93 -13.08 -17.79
N LEU A 39 -12.07 -12.11 -18.69
CA LEU A 39 -13.14 -11.10 -18.64
C LEU A 39 -14.52 -11.74 -18.61
N ALA A 40 -14.75 -12.73 -19.48
CA ALA A 40 -16.05 -13.40 -19.57
C ALA A 40 -16.43 -14.12 -18.26
N ARG A 41 -15.46 -14.75 -17.58
CA ARG A 41 -15.69 -15.43 -16.29
C ARG A 41 -15.92 -14.48 -15.14
N HIS A 42 -15.35 -13.29 -15.19
CA HIS A 42 -15.39 -12.31 -14.10
C HIS A 42 -16.41 -11.18 -14.29
N GLN A 43 -17.24 -11.23 -15.34
CA GLN A 43 -18.26 -10.21 -15.60
C GLN A 43 -19.17 -9.89 -14.40
N TRP A 44 -19.44 -10.89 -13.56
CA TRP A 44 -20.26 -10.72 -12.36
C TRP A 44 -19.56 -9.86 -11.28
N LEU A 45 -18.23 -9.89 -11.18
CA LEU A 45 -17.47 -9.04 -10.24
C LEU A 45 -17.68 -7.56 -10.51
N TRP A 46 -17.93 -7.19 -11.76
CA TRP A 46 -18.14 -5.80 -12.18
C TRP A 46 -19.61 -5.42 -12.24
N SER A 47 -20.50 -6.33 -11.87
CA SER A 47 -21.93 -6.05 -11.85
C SER A 47 -22.28 -5.04 -10.73
N PRO A 48 -23.24 -4.12 -10.96
CA PRO A 48 -23.70 -3.23 -9.90
C PRO A 48 -24.15 -3.95 -8.63
N ALA A 49 -24.79 -5.12 -8.78
CA ALA A 49 -25.23 -5.93 -7.65
C ALA A 49 -24.07 -6.45 -6.79
N HIS A 50 -22.94 -6.82 -7.39
CA HIS A 50 -21.77 -7.26 -6.64
C HIS A 50 -21.11 -6.08 -5.89
N LYS A 51 -20.95 -4.95 -6.56
CA LYS A 51 -20.44 -3.72 -5.95
C LYS A 51 -21.26 -3.30 -4.72
N GLU A 52 -22.58 -3.45 -4.78
CA GLU A 52 -23.47 -3.17 -3.66
C GLU A 52 -23.28 -4.12 -2.46
N THR A 53 -22.80 -5.34 -2.69
CA THR A 53 -22.54 -6.31 -1.61
C THR A 53 -21.17 -6.13 -0.95
N MET A 54 -20.20 -5.60 -1.68
CA MET A 54 -18.82 -5.41 -1.21
C MET A 54 -18.64 -4.15 -0.38
N LEU A 55 -19.27 -3.06 -0.80
CA LEU A 55 -19.19 -1.78 -0.11
C LEU A 55 -20.32 -1.64 0.93
N SER A 56 -20.01 -1.09 2.09
CA SER A 56 -21.10 -0.67 2.98
C SER A 56 -21.95 0.38 2.26
N PRO A 57 -23.28 0.41 2.47
CA PRO A 57 -24.16 1.38 1.82
C PRO A 57 -23.67 2.83 1.93
N ASN A 58 -23.12 3.20 3.09
CA ASN A 58 -22.59 4.55 3.35
C ASN A 58 -21.33 4.88 2.51
N LEU A 59 -20.50 3.90 2.20
CA LEU A 59 -19.30 4.07 1.38
C LEU A 59 -19.67 4.23 -0.10
N HIS A 60 -20.62 3.43 -0.57
CA HIS A 60 -21.13 3.51 -1.94
C HIS A 60 -21.81 4.85 -2.22
N ASP A 61 -22.58 5.37 -1.25
CA ASP A 61 -23.24 6.66 -1.38
C ASP A 61 -22.26 7.83 -1.50
N ARG A 62 -21.13 7.79 -0.78
CA ARG A 62 -20.07 8.82 -0.91
C ARG A 62 -19.45 8.83 -2.30
N MET A 63 -19.17 7.68 -2.89
CA MET A 63 -18.59 7.58 -4.24
C MET A 63 -19.60 7.98 -5.32
N ARG A 64 -20.90 7.70 -5.12
CA ARG A 64 -21.97 8.07 -6.05
C ARG A 64 -22.33 9.56 -6.04
N THR A 65 -22.01 10.30 -4.98
CA THR A 65 -22.24 11.75 -4.93
C THR A 65 -21.31 12.54 -5.84
N VAL A 66 -20.32 11.89 -6.42
CA VAL A 66 -19.43 12.50 -7.41
C VAL A 66 -20.05 12.34 -8.79
N ASP A 67 -20.41 13.43 -9.45
CA ASP A 67 -21.07 13.48 -10.77
C ASP A 67 -20.37 12.70 -11.91
N THR A 68 -19.18 12.17 -11.64
CA THR A 68 -18.33 11.49 -12.62
C THR A 68 -18.26 9.98 -12.45
N TYR A 69 -19.01 9.39 -11.49
CA TYR A 69 -19.00 7.94 -11.27
C TYR A 69 -19.67 7.19 -12.44
N ASP A 70 -18.89 6.38 -13.15
CA ASP A 70 -19.41 5.47 -14.18
C ASP A 70 -19.60 4.07 -13.58
N ASN A 71 -20.82 3.55 -13.65
CA ASN A 71 -21.15 2.21 -13.11
C ASN A 71 -20.33 1.08 -13.76
N ASN A 72 -19.80 1.29 -14.97
CA ASN A 72 -19.02 0.27 -15.70
C ASN A 72 -17.51 0.44 -15.51
N ARG A 73 -17.03 1.69 -15.34
CA ARG A 73 -15.60 2.01 -15.32
C ARG A 73 -15.07 2.46 -13.95
N GLY A 74 -15.96 2.59 -12.97
CA GLY A 74 -15.61 3.16 -11.67
C GLY A 74 -15.41 4.67 -11.70
N SER A 75 -14.87 5.22 -10.61
CA SER A 75 -14.59 6.65 -10.53
C SER A 75 -13.36 7.03 -11.36
N PRO A 76 -13.38 8.11 -12.15
CA PRO A 76 -12.21 8.57 -12.90
C PRO A 76 -11.01 8.89 -12.02
N ILE A 77 -11.19 9.07 -10.71
CA ILE A 77 -10.09 9.29 -9.77
C ILE A 77 -9.10 8.12 -9.75
N VAL A 78 -9.53 6.90 -10.09
CA VAL A 78 -8.67 5.71 -10.06
C VAL A 78 -7.99 5.40 -11.39
N TRP A 79 -8.51 5.90 -12.54
CA TRP A 79 -7.96 5.56 -13.86
C TRP A 79 -7.59 6.75 -14.76
N ASP A 80 -8.03 7.98 -14.44
CA ASP A 80 -7.68 9.19 -15.19
C ASP A 80 -6.67 10.04 -14.39
N ALA A 81 -5.40 10.00 -14.80
CA ALA A 81 -4.32 10.73 -14.15
C ALA A 81 -4.54 12.26 -14.14
N SER A 82 -5.12 12.82 -15.21
CA SER A 82 -5.39 14.25 -15.29
C SER A 82 -6.50 14.67 -14.33
N TYR A 83 -7.54 13.84 -14.20
CA TYR A 83 -8.59 14.06 -13.23
C TYR A 83 -8.03 13.97 -11.80
N ARG A 84 -7.22 12.93 -11.50
CA ARG A 84 -6.61 12.75 -10.18
C ARG A 84 -5.71 13.92 -9.79
N LEU A 85 -4.90 14.43 -10.69
CA LEU A 85 -4.03 15.58 -10.41
C LEU A 85 -4.83 16.87 -10.11
N LYS A 86 -5.98 17.08 -10.76
CA LYS A 86 -6.89 18.19 -10.43
C LYS A 86 -7.46 18.04 -9.03
N GLU A 87 -7.85 16.83 -8.67
CA GLU A 87 -8.37 16.53 -7.33
C GLU A 87 -7.27 16.72 -6.26
N TYR A 88 -6.03 16.31 -6.54
CA TYR A 88 -4.91 16.61 -5.64
C TYR A 88 -4.72 18.11 -5.44
N ASP A 89 -4.82 18.91 -6.50
CA ASP A 89 -4.74 20.36 -6.39
C ASP A 89 -5.84 20.92 -5.48
N ARG A 90 -7.07 20.40 -5.60
CA ARG A 90 -8.22 20.78 -4.77
C ARG A 90 -8.04 20.38 -3.31
N GLU A 91 -7.54 19.18 -3.07
CA GLU A 91 -7.35 18.60 -1.74
C GLU A 91 -6.01 19.00 -1.09
N GLY A 92 -5.16 19.77 -1.81
CA GLY A 92 -3.85 20.21 -1.31
C GLY A 92 -2.79 19.11 -1.21
N ILE A 93 -2.98 17.96 -1.88
CA ILE A 93 -2.07 16.81 -1.87
C ILE A 93 -0.94 17.04 -2.87
N LEU A 94 0.29 17.02 -2.38
CA LEU A 94 1.47 17.24 -3.22
C LEU A 94 1.88 15.98 -3.97
N ALA A 95 1.83 14.83 -3.31
CA ALA A 95 2.16 13.54 -3.91
C ALA A 95 1.44 12.39 -3.20
N GLU A 96 1.27 11.28 -3.88
CA GLU A 96 0.65 10.09 -3.31
C GLU A 96 1.29 8.81 -3.84
N VAL A 97 1.54 7.86 -2.94
CA VAL A 97 1.97 6.50 -3.26
C VAL A 97 0.77 5.71 -3.74
N LEU A 98 0.92 5.04 -4.89
CA LEU A 98 -0.18 4.39 -5.60
C LEU A 98 -0.03 2.88 -5.62
N VAL A 99 -1.05 2.20 -5.13
CA VAL A 99 -1.24 0.75 -5.14
C VAL A 99 -2.37 0.35 -6.08
N PRO A 100 -2.51 -0.94 -6.43
CA PRO A 100 -3.66 -1.41 -7.21
C PRO A 100 -4.99 -1.10 -6.55
N ASP A 101 -5.98 -0.77 -7.37
CA ASP A 101 -7.37 -0.67 -6.92
C ASP A 101 -8.00 -2.06 -6.77
N ASP A 102 -8.95 -2.20 -5.84
CA ASP A 102 -9.70 -3.42 -5.60
C ASP A 102 -11.18 -3.21 -5.22
N GLN A 103 -11.62 -1.95 -5.14
CA GLN A 103 -13.01 -1.60 -4.79
C GLN A 103 -13.81 -1.04 -5.97
N ASN A 104 -13.17 -0.60 -7.04
CA ASN A 104 -13.84 0.01 -8.19
C ASN A 104 -13.95 -0.92 -9.40
N SER A 105 -13.66 -2.20 -9.26
CA SER A 105 -13.60 -3.20 -10.35
C SER A 105 -12.54 -2.90 -11.42
N ASN A 106 -11.43 -2.35 -10.98
CA ASN A 106 -10.28 -1.97 -11.80
C ASN A 106 -9.05 -2.84 -11.46
N ASP A 107 -9.31 -4.04 -10.94
CA ASP A 107 -8.26 -4.98 -10.53
C ASP A 107 -7.29 -5.31 -11.65
N PRO A 108 -6.00 -5.43 -11.34
CA PRO A 108 -5.05 -6.02 -12.27
C PRO A 108 -5.44 -7.45 -12.67
N PRO A 109 -5.22 -7.83 -13.95
CA PRO A 109 -5.68 -9.11 -14.46
C PRO A 109 -5.13 -10.33 -13.72
N PHE A 110 -5.84 -11.45 -13.81
CA PHE A 110 -5.40 -12.76 -13.33
C PHE A 110 -5.05 -12.79 -11.84
N GLY A 111 -5.75 -11.99 -11.03
CA GLY A 111 -5.55 -11.94 -9.60
C GLY A 111 -4.16 -11.46 -9.17
N SER A 112 -3.52 -10.62 -9.96
CA SER A 112 -2.19 -10.10 -9.68
C SER A 112 -2.18 -8.89 -8.75
N GLY A 113 -3.36 -8.31 -8.41
CA GLY A 113 -3.55 -7.15 -7.53
C GLY A 113 -3.68 -7.50 -6.05
N LEU A 114 -4.27 -6.57 -5.30
CA LEU A 114 -4.54 -6.71 -3.86
C LEU A 114 -5.73 -7.61 -3.58
N ALA A 115 -6.79 -7.37 -4.31
CA ALA A 115 -8.07 -7.98 -4.05
C ALA A 115 -8.11 -9.43 -4.40
N THR A 116 -9.01 -10.01 -3.79
CA THR A 116 -9.12 -11.41 -3.80
C THR A 116 -10.55 -11.82 -3.84
N GLY A 117 -10.78 -12.84 -4.59
CA GLY A 117 -12.01 -13.57 -4.55
C GLY A 117 -12.45 -14.01 -3.15
N ALA A 118 -11.58 -13.93 -2.14
CA ALA A 118 -11.90 -14.26 -0.76
C ALA A 118 -12.93 -13.28 -0.16
N VAL A 119 -12.78 -11.98 -0.39
CA VAL A 119 -13.75 -10.97 0.08
C VAL A 119 -15.06 -11.09 -0.69
N ALA A 120 -14.96 -11.45 -1.95
CA ALA A 120 -16.10 -11.60 -2.84
C ALA A 120 -16.92 -12.87 -2.62
N GLY A 121 -16.48 -13.78 -1.75
CA GLY A 121 -17.12 -15.09 -1.61
C GLY A 121 -17.08 -15.90 -2.90
N SER A 122 -16.23 -15.51 -3.82
CA SER A 122 -16.16 -16.03 -5.14
C SER A 122 -14.80 -16.58 -5.43
N SER A 123 -14.87 -17.73 -5.81
CA SER A 123 -13.98 -18.49 -6.65
C SER A 123 -12.78 -19.12 -5.99
N ASP A 124 -12.82 -20.40 -6.06
CA ASP A 124 -11.73 -21.33 -6.15
C ASP A 124 -10.73 -21.04 -7.31
N GLU A 125 -10.87 -19.92 -8.01
CA GLU A 125 -9.98 -19.57 -9.11
C GLU A 125 -8.70 -18.90 -8.60
N HIS A 126 -7.83 -19.72 -8.11
CA HIS A 126 -6.45 -19.34 -7.88
C HIS A 126 -5.70 -19.41 -9.22
N TYR A 127 -5.39 -18.25 -9.80
CA TYR A 127 -4.58 -18.22 -11.02
C TYR A 127 -3.17 -18.73 -10.73
N PRO A 128 -2.61 -19.62 -11.58
CA PRO A 128 -1.21 -20.03 -11.46
C PRO A 128 -0.27 -18.81 -11.41
N PRO A 129 0.84 -18.90 -10.67
CA PRO A 129 1.79 -17.80 -10.52
C PRO A 129 2.25 -17.16 -11.85
N GLU A 130 2.40 -17.95 -12.90
CA GLU A 130 2.76 -17.45 -14.22
C GLU A 130 1.73 -16.45 -14.80
N TRP A 131 0.42 -16.72 -14.59
CA TRP A 131 -0.64 -15.80 -15.02
C TRP A 131 -0.68 -14.55 -14.15
N GLN A 132 -0.47 -14.68 -12.86
CA GLN A 132 -0.37 -13.53 -11.96
C GLN A 132 0.80 -12.61 -12.38
N ARG A 133 1.93 -13.17 -12.79
CA ARG A 133 3.07 -12.39 -13.33
C ARG A 133 2.73 -11.68 -14.66
N ILE A 134 1.95 -12.32 -15.54
CA ILE A 134 1.47 -11.70 -16.80
C ILE A 134 0.57 -10.51 -16.48
N GLY A 135 -0.36 -10.67 -15.55
CA GLY A 135 -1.24 -9.60 -15.10
C GLY A 135 -0.48 -8.45 -14.44
N ALA A 136 0.46 -8.77 -13.55
CA ALA A 136 1.33 -7.80 -12.90
C ALA A 136 2.10 -6.95 -13.92
N ARG A 137 2.67 -7.57 -14.95
CA ARG A 137 3.37 -6.85 -16.02
C ARG A 137 2.44 -5.94 -16.82
N ALA A 138 1.21 -6.37 -17.09
CA ALA A 138 0.23 -5.53 -17.78
C ALA A 138 -0.11 -4.29 -16.93
N TYR A 139 -0.37 -4.49 -15.64
CA TYR A 139 -0.61 -3.40 -14.71
C TYR A 139 0.59 -2.45 -14.60
N ASN A 140 1.81 -2.95 -14.42
CA ASN A 140 3.01 -2.13 -14.29
C ASN A 140 3.24 -1.25 -15.53
N ARG A 141 2.94 -1.77 -16.73
CA ARG A 141 3.02 -0.98 -17.98
C ARG A 141 2.00 0.14 -17.99
N TRP A 142 0.75 -0.17 -17.64
CA TRP A 142 -0.31 0.82 -17.51
C TRP A 142 0.02 1.88 -16.44
N LEU A 143 0.49 1.44 -15.27
CA LEU A 143 0.83 2.33 -14.17
C LEU A 143 1.97 3.30 -14.55
N ALA A 144 2.97 2.82 -15.30
CA ALA A 144 4.04 3.67 -15.80
C ALA A 144 3.52 4.76 -16.74
N ASP A 145 2.55 4.43 -17.61
CA ASP A 145 1.88 5.40 -18.48
C ASP A 145 1.02 6.38 -17.65
N PHE A 146 0.23 5.87 -16.71
CA PHE A 146 -0.57 6.69 -15.80
C PHE A 146 0.30 7.69 -15.01
N CYS A 147 1.37 7.21 -14.40
CA CYS A 147 2.29 8.05 -13.63
C CYS A 147 3.10 9.02 -14.51
N SER A 148 3.19 8.79 -15.82
CA SER A 148 3.91 9.66 -16.74
C SER A 148 3.33 11.07 -16.83
N ALA A 149 2.06 11.26 -16.46
CA ALA A 149 1.39 12.56 -16.41
C ALA A 149 2.08 13.52 -15.40
N ASP A 150 2.53 13.01 -14.25
CA ASP A 150 3.39 13.74 -13.30
C ASP A 150 4.09 12.73 -12.35
N ARG A 151 5.28 12.29 -12.73
CA ARG A 151 6.08 11.33 -11.93
C ARG A 151 6.54 11.85 -10.58
N SER A 152 6.45 13.14 -10.34
CA SER A 152 6.77 13.71 -9.03
C SER A 152 5.60 13.60 -8.04
N ARG A 153 4.38 13.47 -8.54
CA ARG A 153 3.15 13.45 -7.74
C ARG A 153 2.46 12.09 -7.70
N LEU A 154 2.52 11.35 -8.80
CA LEU A 154 1.93 10.02 -8.97
C LEU A 154 3.02 8.96 -8.75
N LEU A 155 3.11 8.43 -7.54
CA LEU A 155 4.23 7.61 -7.08
C LEU A 155 3.87 6.13 -7.12
N GLY A 156 3.84 5.54 -8.32
CA GLY A 156 3.39 4.15 -8.54
C GLY A 156 4.30 3.09 -7.91
N LEU A 157 3.70 2.07 -7.32
CA LEU A 157 4.39 0.87 -6.83
C LEU A 157 4.35 -0.25 -7.87
N THR A 158 5.50 -0.84 -8.14
CA THR A 158 5.59 -2.05 -8.96
C THR A 158 4.92 -3.23 -8.25
N ILE A 159 4.09 -3.99 -8.95
CA ILE A 159 3.56 -5.26 -8.45
C ILE A 159 4.25 -6.45 -9.11
N LEU A 160 4.32 -7.58 -8.42
CA LEU A 160 5.03 -8.78 -8.89
C LEU A 160 4.12 -9.97 -9.18
N GLY A 161 2.87 -9.93 -8.69
CA GLY A 161 1.92 -11.03 -8.81
C GLY A 161 2.25 -12.19 -7.87
N SER A 162 3.43 -12.81 -8.02
CA SER A 162 3.92 -13.90 -7.15
C SER A 162 5.44 -13.86 -6.97
N LEU A 163 5.93 -14.44 -5.88
CA LEU A 163 7.37 -14.60 -5.56
C LEU A 163 7.90 -16.01 -5.88
N ASP A 164 7.19 -16.80 -6.63
CA ASP A 164 7.62 -18.17 -7.00
C ASP A 164 8.86 -18.20 -7.90
N ASP A 165 9.07 -17.15 -8.73
CA ASP A 165 10.20 -16.95 -9.64
C ASP A 165 10.92 -15.64 -9.32
N ILE A 166 11.98 -15.70 -8.52
CA ILE A 166 12.73 -14.52 -8.07
C ILE A 166 13.52 -13.86 -9.19
N ASP A 167 14.03 -14.63 -10.15
CA ASP A 167 14.77 -14.06 -11.28
C ASP A 167 13.85 -13.21 -12.15
N TRP A 168 12.62 -13.68 -12.37
CA TRP A 168 11.59 -12.88 -13.04
C TRP A 168 11.24 -11.62 -12.23
N CYS A 169 11.08 -11.74 -10.91
CA CYS A 169 10.77 -10.58 -10.04
C CYS A 169 11.84 -9.50 -10.14
N VAL A 170 13.12 -9.89 -10.05
CA VAL A 170 14.27 -8.97 -10.17
C VAL A 170 14.29 -8.31 -11.55
N ALA A 171 14.06 -9.07 -12.62
CA ALA A 171 14.00 -8.54 -13.98
C ALA A 171 12.82 -7.56 -14.16
N GLU A 172 11.65 -7.88 -13.59
CA GLU A 172 10.47 -7.01 -13.67
C GLU A 172 10.65 -5.71 -12.88
N ILE A 173 11.26 -5.76 -11.69
CA ILE A 173 11.60 -4.55 -10.91
C ILE A 173 12.51 -3.62 -11.71
N LYS A 174 13.58 -4.14 -12.32
CA LYS A 174 14.50 -3.35 -13.13
C LYS A 174 13.78 -2.72 -14.34
N ARG A 175 12.96 -3.52 -15.04
CA ARG A 175 12.17 -3.03 -16.17
C ARG A 175 11.18 -1.93 -15.76
N ALA A 176 10.48 -2.12 -14.65
CA ALA A 176 9.52 -1.14 -14.13
C ALA A 176 10.23 0.15 -13.70
N TYR A 177 11.37 0.03 -13.05
CA TYR A 177 12.23 1.16 -12.67
C TYR A 177 12.66 1.98 -13.91
N GLU A 178 13.12 1.31 -14.96
CA GLU A 178 13.49 1.95 -16.23
C GLU A 178 12.30 2.64 -16.92
N SER A 179 11.08 2.15 -16.68
CA SER A 179 9.84 2.77 -17.16
C SER A 179 9.39 3.96 -16.31
N GLY A 180 10.06 4.25 -15.20
CA GLY A 180 9.79 5.39 -14.31
C GLY A 180 9.05 5.05 -13.02
N LEU A 181 8.79 3.78 -12.70
CA LEU A 181 8.26 3.35 -11.41
C LEU A 181 9.41 3.24 -10.40
N THR A 182 9.74 4.35 -9.78
CA THR A 182 10.94 4.51 -8.93
C THR A 182 10.61 4.63 -7.44
N THR A 183 9.38 4.32 -7.03
CA THR A 183 8.89 4.51 -5.65
C THR A 183 9.16 3.29 -4.79
N GLY A 184 8.76 2.13 -5.23
CA GLY A 184 8.86 0.91 -4.47
C GLY A 184 8.15 -0.27 -5.11
N VAL A 185 8.04 -1.34 -4.33
CA VAL A 185 7.40 -2.60 -4.73
C VAL A 185 6.34 -2.97 -3.70
N LEU A 186 5.15 -3.32 -4.17
CA LEU A 186 4.13 -3.96 -3.35
C LEU A 186 4.50 -5.44 -3.18
N LEU A 187 4.77 -5.85 -1.93
CA LEU A 187 5.20 -7.21 -1.62
C LEU A 187 4.01 -8.18 -1.70
N PRO A 188 4.06 -9.21 -2.54
CA PRO A 188 3.07 -10.27 -2.51
C PRO A 188 3.07 -11.00 -1.16
N LEU A 189 1.90 -11.10 -0.53
CA LEU A 189 1.75 -11.76 0.77
C LEU A 189 1.39 -13.23 0.57
N GLU A 190 2.38 -14.07 0.29
CA GLU A 190 2.21 -15.50 0.03
C GLU A 190 2.63 -16.33 1.24
N TYR A 191 1.70 -17.10 1.80
CA TYR A 191 1.99 -17.91 2.99
C TYR A 191 2.46 -19.34 2.67
N TYR A 192 2.25 -19.83 1.46
CA TYR A 192 2.63 -21.17 1.00
C TYR A 192 4.06 -21.26 0.46
N LEU A 193 4.72 -20.12 0.23
CA LEU A 193 6.14 -20.05 -0.12
C LEU A 193 7.01 -20.03 1.15
N PRO A 194 8.33 -20.29 1.03
CA PRO A 194 9.25 -20.08 2.13
C PRO A 194 9.10 -18.70 2.76
N LEU A 195 9.34 -18.59 4.07
CA LEU A 195 9.28 -17.32 4.79
C LEU A 195 10.25 -16.29 4.18
N TYR A 196 9.90 -15.01 4.24
CA TYR A 196 10.62 -13.91 3.57
C TYR A 196 12.12 -13.77 3.94
N HIS A 197 12.58 -14.40 5.04
CA HIS A 197 14.00 -14.44 5.38
C HIS A 197 14.79 -15.51 4.64
N HIS A 198 14.14 -16.41 3.90
CA HIS A 198 14.82 -17.49 3.19
C HIS A 198 15.78 -16.91 2.15
N PRO A 199 17.03 -17.45 2.05
CA PRO A 199 18.08 -16.89 1.17
C PRO A 199 17.70 -16.78 -0.31
N ARG A 200 16.68 -17.53 -0.76
CA ARG A 200 16.18 -17.40 -2.13
C ARG A 200 15.72 -15.99 -2.47
N TYR A 201 15.33 -15.20 -1.46
CA TYR A 201 14.84 -13.82 -1.64
C TYR A 201 15.96 -12.78 -1.55
N ASP A 202 17.19 -13.16 -1.23
CA ASP A 202 18.30 -12.22 -1.12
C ASP A 202 18.50 -11.38 -2.40
N PRO A 203 18.40 -11.95 -3.64
CA PRO A 203 18.47 -11.12 -4.85
C PRO A 203 17.36 -10.08 -4.98
N LEU A 204 16.17 -10.36 -4.41
CA LEU A 204 15.07 -9.40 -4.37
C LEU A 204 15.42 -8.23 -3.41
N TRP A 205 15.90 -8.54 -2.21
CA TRP A 205 16.29 -7.51 -1.25
C TRP A 205 17.46 -6.66 -1.73
N GLU A 206 18.41 -7.29 -2.42
CA GLU A 206 19.57 -6.64 -3.01
C GLU A 206 19.17 -5.61 -4.07
N VAL A 207 18.35 -5.98 -5.06
CA VAL A 207 17.92 -5.05 -6.12
C VAL A 207 17.08 -3.90 -5.57
N LEU A 208 16.22 -4.16 -4.57
CA LEU A 208 15.43 -3.11 -3.95
C LEU A 208 16.31 -2.11 -3.19
N GLN A 209 17.33 -2.59 -2.48
CA GLN A 209 18.29 -1.73 -1.81
C GLN A 209 19.22 -0.98 -2.79
N GLU A 210 19.62 -1.60 -3.90
CA GLU A 210 20.46 -0.99 -4.94
C GLU A 210 19.74 0.17 -5.62
N LEU A 211 18.48 -0.03 -6.00
CA LEU A 211 17.65 0.96 -6.68
C LEU A 211 16.98 1.95 -5.72
N ASP A 212 17.23 1.85 -4.42
CA ASP A 212 16.65 2.69 -3.37
C ASP A 212 15.12 2.63 -3.30
N LEU A 213 14.54 1.47 -3.63
CA LEU A 213 13.10 1.19 -3.65
C LEU A 213 12.60 0.71 -2.28
N SER A 214 11.41 1.16 -1.90
CA SER A 214 10.76 0.73 -0.66
C SER A 214 9.90 -0.51 -0.86
N VAL A 215 9.79 -1.35 0.16
CA VAL A 215 8.91 -2.52 0.20
C VAL A 215 7.64 -2.12 0.91
N VAL A 216 6.50 -2.24 0.25
CA VAL A 216 5.19 -1.95 0.84
C VAL A 216 4.46 -3.25 1.12
N CYS A 217 4.05 -3.42 2.37
CA CYS A 217 3.16 -4.47 2.83
C CYS A 217 1.77 -3.85 3.02
N HIS A 218 0.84 -4.23 2.19
CA HIS A 218 -0.54 -3.73 2.22
C HIS A 218 -1.48 -4.87 2.60
N ILE A 219 -2.63 -4.55 3.17
CA ILE A 219 -3.68 -5.55 3.35
C ILE A 219 -4.04 -6.14 1.98
N SER A 220 -4.07 -7.46 1.87
CA SER A 220 -4.30 -8.12 0.59
C SER A 220 -4.76 -9.57 0.76
N LYS A 221 -4.80 -10.31 -0.34
CA LYS A 221 -5.12 -11.74 -0.40
C LYS A 221 -4.19 -12.69 0.37
N GLY A 222 -3.11 -12.19 0.96
CA GLY A 222 -2.16 -13.04 1.68
C GLY A 222 -2.81 -13.75 2.85
N GLY A 223 -2.54 -15.04 2.97
CA GLY A 223 -3.06 -15.89 4.04
C GLY A 223 -3.62 -17.22 3.53
N PRO A 224 -4.03 -18.11 4.43
CA PRO A 224 -4.70 -19.35 4.05
C PRO A 224 -6.07 -19.06 3.41
N GLN A 225 -6.54 -19.96 2.58
CA GLN A 225 -7.88 -19.84 2.02
C GLN A 225 -8.93 -19.93 3.14
N TRP A 226 -9.84 -18.97 3.16
CA TRP A 226 -10.99 -18.99 4.03
C TRP A 226 -12.11 -19.77 3.35
N VAL A 227 -12.32 -21.00 3.80
CA VAL A 227 -13.33 -21.92 3.26
C VAL A 227 -14.56 -21.89 4.15
N GLY A 228 -15.74 -21.72 3.56
CA GLY A 228 -17.01 -21.76 4.28
C GLY A 228 -18.19 -21.45 3.39
N ASN A 229 -19.40 -21.64 3.93
CA ASN A 229 -20.66 -21.45 3.20
C ASN A 229 -21.36 -20.14 3.53
N ASP A 230 -20.75 -19.30 4.38
CA ASP A 230 -21.32 -18.02 4.81
C ASP A 230 -20.37 -16.86 4.41
N PRO A 231 -20.65 -16.17 3.30
CA PRO A 231 -19.81 -15.07 2.82
C PRO A 231 -19.70 -13.93 3.84
N TRP A 232 -20.75 -13.72 4.65
CA TRP A 232 -20.73 -12.68 5.68
C TRP A 232 -19.72 -12.99 6.78
N VAL A 233 -19.66 -14.24 7.25
CA VAL A 233 -18.66 -14.69 8.26
C VAL A 233 -17.26 -14.63 7.66
N ILE A 234 -17.09 -15.18 6.44
CA ILE A 234 -15.80 -15.23 5.74
C ILE A 234 -15.21 -13.83 5.62
N SER A 235 -15.98 -12.85 5.19
CA SER A 235 -15.48 -11.47 5.01
C SER A 235 -15.03 -10.83 6.33
N ARG A 236 -15.67 -11.15 7.47
CA ARG A 236 -15.27 -10.62 8.80
C ARG A 236 -14.05 -11.31 9.35
N VAL A 237 -13.95 -12.61 9.18
CA VAL A 237 -12.74 -13.38 9.52
C VAL A 237 -11.55 -12.87 8.71
N TRP A 238 -11.74 -12.72 7.40
CA TRP A 238 -10.72 -12.15 6.52
C TRP A 238 -10.28 -10.75 7.00
N ALA A 239 -11.19 -9.87 7.30
CA ALA A 239 -10.86 -8.50 7.73
C ALA A 239 -9.94 -8.43 8.97
N ILE A 240 -9.95 -9.47 9.80
CA ILE A 240 -9.06 -9.58 10.97
C ILE A 240 -7.77 -10.30 10.59
N GLU A 241 -7.87 -11.47 9.96
CA GLU A 241 -6.72 -12.35 9.70
C GLU A 241 -5.80 -11.80 8.61
N ALA A 242 -6.35 -11.14 7.57
CA ALA A 242 -5.56 -10.51 6.52
C ALA A 242 -4.61 -9.42 7.08
N ARG A 243 -5.07 -8.65 8.08
CA ARG A 243 -4.24 -7.68 8.80
C ARG A 243 -3.05 -8.35 9.48
N TRP A 244 -3.27 -9.48 10.14
CA TRP A 244 -2.22 -10.24 10.79
C TRP A 244 -1.22 -10.81 9.78
N PHE A 245 -1.69 -11.36 8.66
CA PHE A 245 -0.81 -11.86 7.60
C PHE A 245 -0.01 -10.73 6.93
N ALA A 246 -0.59 -9.54 6.78
CA ALA A 246 0.10 -8.38 6.23
C ALA A 246 1.23 -7.86 7.14
N GLN A 247 1.16 -8.12 8.44
CA GLN A 247 2.21 -7.78 9.39
C GLN A 247 3.36 -8.81 9.39
N ARG A 248 3.11 -10.02 8.92
CA ARG A 248 4.05 -11.16 8.99
C ARG A 248 5.45 -10.87 8.40
N PRO A 249 5.63 -10.12 7.31
CA PRO A 249 6.95 -9.75 6.82
C PRO A 249 7.83 -9.08 7.89
N LEU A 250 7.27 -8.31 8.83
CA LEU A 250 8.05 -7.62 9.85
C LEU A 250 8.93 -8.59 10.65
N TRP A 251 8.30 -9.55 11.33
CA TRP A 251 9.07 -10.48 12.18
C TRP A 251 9.91 -11.46 11.38
N CYS A 252 9.46 -11.85 10.17
CA CYS A 252 10.26 -12.69 9.29
C CYS A 252 11.57 -11.99 8.89
N LEU A 253 11.52 -10.71 8.53
CA LEU A 253 12.67 -9.96 8.04
C LEU A 253 13.59 -9.50 9.18
N ILE A 254 13.06 -9.17 10.35
CA ILE A 254 13.86 -8.83 11.53
C ILE A 254 14.55 -10.09 12.07
N VAL A 255 13.77 -11.08 12.53
CA VAL A 255 14.29 -12.28 13.20
C VAL A 255 15.17 -13.10 12.27
N GLY A 256 14.85 -13.14 10.98
CA GLY A 256 15.64 -13.79 9.95
C GLY A 256 16.89 -13.02 9.50
N GLY A 257 17.20 -11.86 10.11
CA GLY A 257 18.43 -11.08 9.87
C GLY A 257 18.48 -10.40 8.50
N VAL A 258 17.35 -10.23 7.82
CA VAL A 258 17.30 -9.53 6.53
C VAL A 258 17.59 -8.05 6.73
N LEU A 259 16.99 -7.42 7.72
CA LEU A 259 17.21 -5.99 8.01
C LEU A 259 18.62 -5.70 8.54
N GLU A 260 19.34 -6.70 9.07
CA GLU A 260 20.77 -6.62 9.38
C GLU A 260 21.61 -6.63 8.09
N ARG A 261 21.36 -7.59 7.19
CA ARG A 261 22.12 -7.77 5.95
C ARG A 261 21.85 -6.68 4.90
N PHE A 262 20.64 -6.11 4.91
CA PHE A 262 20.21 -5.08 3.98
C PHE A 262 19.80 -3.79 4.73
N PRO A 263 20.78 -3.03 5.27
CA PRO A 263 20.51 -1.92 6.20
C PRO A 263 19.87 -0.68 5.58
N ARG A 264 19.79 -0.58 4.24
CA ARG A 264 19.07 0.49 3.54
C ARG A 264 17.68 0.09 3.05
N LEU A 265 17.31 -1.20 3.22
CA LEU A 265 15.97 -1.67 2.87
C LEU A 265 14.94 -0.98 3.78
N ARG A 266 13.84 -0.49 3.21
CA ARG A 266 12.74 0.15 3.93
C ARG A 266 11.47 -0.66 3.77
N LEU A 267 10.74 -0.83 4.88
CA LEU A 267 9.45 -1.50 4.93
C LEU A 267 8.37 -0.51 5.31
N VAL A 268 7.30 -0.47 4.55
CA VAL A 268 6.13 0.37 4.84
C VAL A 268 4.91 -0.54 4.99
N PHE A 269 4.27 -0.46 6.15
CA PHE A 269 3.07 -1.24 6.49
C PHE A 269 1.85 -0.35 6.34
N THR A 270 0.95 -0.69 5.42
CA THR A 270 -0.12 0.21 4.95
C THR A 270 -1.50 -0.39 5.23
N GLU A 271 -2.44 0.46 5.68
CA GLU A 271 -3.88 0.21 5.84
C GLU A 271 -4.31 -0.68 7.02
N PHE A 272 -3.48 -1.02 7.95
CA PHE A 272 -3.92 -1.82 9.12
C PHE A 272 -3.62 -1.21 10.50
N GLY A 273 -3.59 0.13 10.55
CA GLY A 273 -3.48 0.88 11.80
C GLY A 273 -2.10 0.82 12.45
N THR A 274 -2.01 1.40 13.64
CA THR A 274 -0.74 1.54 14.38
C THR A 274 -0.72 0.73 15.68
N GLN A 275 -1.88 0.32 16.20
CA GLN A 275 -2.07 -0.24 17.54
C GLN A 275 -1.32 -1.55 17.77
N TRP A 276 -1.06 -2.31 16.71
CA TRP A 276 -0.35 -3.59 16.76
C TRP A 276 1.16 -3.44 17.02
N VAL A 277 1.75 -2.29 16.69
CA VAL A 277 3.21 -2.08 16.67
C VAL A 277 3.85 -2.20 18.05
N PRO A 278 3.39 -1.49 19.11
CA PRO A 278 4.05 -1.55 20.41
C PRO A 278 4.06 -2.95 20.99
N GLN A 279 2.93 -3.65 20.94
CA GLN A 279 2.82 -5.01 21.44
C GLN A 279 3.69 -6.01 20.68
N THR A 280 3.73 -5.89 19.35
CA THR A 280 4.56 -6.75 18.51
C THR A 280 6.04 -6.54 18.78
N LEU A 281 6.48 -5.29 18.91
CA LEU A 281 7.88 -4.96 19.20
C LEU A 281 8.29 -5.44 20.59
N GLU A 282 7.43 -5.27 21.59
CA GLU A 282 7.69 -5.80 22.94
C GLU A 282 7.89 -7.33 22.93
N LEU A 283 7.01 -8.05 22.20
CA LEU A 283 7.16 -9.50 22.05
C LEU A 283 8.44 -9.88 21.31
N LEU A 284 8.76 -9.21 20.21
CA LEU A 284 9.97 -9.49 19.45
C LEU A 284 11.23 -9.22 20.27
N ASP A 285 11.29 -8.10 20.98
CA ASP A 285 12.43 -7.76 21.85
C ASP A 285 12.59 -8.82 22.95
N ARG A 286 11.47 -9.22 23.58
CA ARG A 286 11.49 -10.25 24.63
C ARG A 286 12.03 -11.59 24.12
N TYR A 287 11.47 -12.09 23.03
CA TYR A 287 11.85 -13.42 22.52
C TYR A 287 13.24 -13.45 21.84
N THR A 288 13.71 -12.33 21.28
CA THR A 288 15.02 -12.29 20.65
C THR A 288 16.17 -12.03 21.62
N ILE A 289 15.94 -11.34 22.74
CA ILE A 289 17.00 -10.89 23.65
C ILE A 289 17.00 -11.66 24.97
N THR A 290 15.84 -11.90 25.53
CA THR A 290 15.70 -12.39 26.92
C THR A 290 15.47 -13.88 27.04
N ASP A 291 14.86 -14.52 26.09
CA ASP A 291 14.57 -15.95 26.14
C ASP A 291 15.70 -16.77 25.51
N LYS A 292 16.77 -16.93 26.28
CA LYS A 292 17.88 -17.81 25.91
C LYS A 292 17.48 -19.27 25.73
N SER A 293 16.31 -19.70 26.22
CA SER A 293 15.83 -21.06 26.05
C SER A 293 15.28 -21.31 24.64
N VAL A 294 14.69 -20.29 24.03
CA VAL A 294 14.18 -20.34 22.65
C VAL A 294 15.29 -19.99 21.64
N MET A 295 16.22 -19.10 22.01
CA MET A 295 17.28 -18.57 21.16
C MET A 295 18.66 -19.15 21.45
N ALA A 296 18.78 -20.07 22.40
CA ALA A 296 20.07 -20.66 22.82
C ALA A 296 20.69 -21.60 21.80
N ASP A 297 20.08 -21.76 20.65
CA ASP A 297 20.70 -22.49 19.56
C ASP A 297 21.78 -21.60 18.92
N SER A 298 23.03 -21.97 19.15
CA SER A 298 24.22 -21.38 18.55
C SER A 298 24.24 -21.45 17.01
N THR A 299 23.14 -21.92 16.40
CA THR A 299 22.95 -22.07 14.96
C THR A 299 22.26 -20.86 14.32
N CYS A 300 22.04 -19.74 15.03
CA CYS A 300 21.53 -18.52 14.40
C CYS A 300 22.53 -18.08 13.31
N LYS A 301 22.16 -18.35 12.07
CA LYS A 301 22.99 -18.06 10.91
C LYS A 301 23.24 -16.55 10.71
N TYR A 302 22.36 -15.73 11.23
CA TYR A 302 22.39 -14.27 11.09
C TYR A 302 22.18 -13.60 12.46
N PRO A 303 23.25 -13.45 13.27
CA PRO A 303 23.14 -12.78 14.56
C PRO A 303 22.69 -11.33 14.39
N LEU A 304 21.73 -10.89 15.21
CA LEU A 304 21.29 -9.52 15.23
C LEU A 304 22.23 -8.68 16.08
N THR A 305 22.59 -7.48 15.60
CA THR A 305 23.42 -6.50 16.34
C THR A 305 22.60 -5.45 17.08
N MET A 306 21.32 -5.35 16.77
CA MET A 306 20.36 -4.43 17.39
C MET A 306 19.12 -5.18 17.87
N THR A 307 18.34 -4.54 18.73
CA THR A 307 17.03 -5.06 19.12
C THR A 307 16.02 -4.96 17.97
N PRO A 308 14.99 -5.81 17.90
CA PRO A 308 13.90 -5.67 16.97
C PRO A 308 13.29 -4.27 16.90
N SER A 309 13.08 -3.63 18.05
CA SER A 309 12.62 -2.24 18.14
C SER A 309 13.58 -1.24 17.49
N GLU A 310 14.88 -1.46 17.55
CA GLU A 310 15.87 -0.59 16.91
C GLU A 310 15.87 -0.79 15.39
N TYR A 311 15.74 -2.04 14.88
CA TYR A 311 15.54 -2.29 13.45
C TYR A 311 14.28 -1.61 12.94
N PHE A 312 13.19 -1.72 13.69
CA PHE A 312 11.93 -1.05 13.31
C PHE A 312 12.12 0.47 13.18
N ARG A 313 12.70 1.11 14.18
CA ARG A 313 12.94 2.57 14.15
C ARG A 313 13.84 3.00 13.00
N ARG A 314 14.77 2.15 12.59
CA ARG A 314 15.72 2.43 11.50
C ARG A 314 15.07 2.31 10.12
N GLN A 315 14.25 1.29 9.87
CA GLN A 315 13.88 0.84 8.53
C GLN A 315 12.38 0.65 8.28
N CYS A 316 11.54 0.68 9.33
CA CYS A 316 10.12 0.39 9.18
C CYS A 316 9.27 1.63 9.41
N TYR A 317 8.19 1.73 8.63
CA TYR A 317 7.23 2.83 8.65
C TYR A 317 5.82 2.25 8.68
N VAL A 318 4.88 3.00 9.25
CA VAL A 318 3.47 2.64 9.23
C VAL A 318 2.69 3.75 8.54
N ALA A 319 2.09 3.41 7.42
CA ALA A 319 1.16 4.29 6.72
C ALA A 319 -0.23 4.09 7.33
N TYR A 320 -0.69 5.10 8.05
CA TYR A 320 -1.98 5.07 8.70
C TYR A 320 -3.02 5.74 7.80
N SER A 321 -3.78 4.93 7.12
CA SER A 321 -4.85 5.27 6.18
C SER A 321 -6.18 4.64 6.59
N GLY A 322 -7.22 4.96 5.86
CA GLY A 322 -8.57 4.45 6.13
C GLY A 322 -9.18 5.06 7.40
N LEU A 323 -9.72 4.22 8.27
CA LEU A 323 -10.48 4.62 9.45
C LEU A 323 -9.60 5.15 10.61
N VAL A 324 -8.84 6.23 10.34
CA VAL A 324 -8.04 6.92 11.37
C VAL A 324 -8.95 7.65 12.34
N SER A 325 -8.78 7.40 13.63
CA SER A 325 -9.47 8.16 14.68
C SER A 325 -8.59 9.24 15.28
N ARG A 326 -9.21 10.32 15.76
CA ARG A 326 -8.48 11.37 16.49
C ARG A 326 -7.72 10.83 17.69
N GLN A 327 -8.30 9.86 18.41
CA GLN A 327 -7.67 9.24 19.59
C GLN A 327 -6.34 8.54 19.25
N ASP A 328 -6.18 8.07 18.02
CA ASP A 328 -4.96 7.41 17.56
C ASP A 328 -3.82 8.41 17.27
N LEU A 329 -4.16 9.69 17.10
CA LEU A 329 -3.20 10.78 16.88
C LEU A 329 -2.87 11.57 18.14
N GLU A 330 -3.42 11.21 19.29
CA GLU A 330 -3.26 11.94 20.56
C GLU A 330 -2.31 11.22 21.53
N GLY A 331 -1.53 12.04 22.27
CA GLY A 331 -0.79 11.62 23.46
C GLY A 331 0.24 10.50 23.23
N GLU A 332 0.34 9.63 24.23
CA GLU A 332 1.32 8.52 24.25
C GLU A 332 1.06 7.48 23.16
N ARG A 333 -0.20 7.26 22.79
CA ARG A 333 -0.56 6.28 21.76
C ARG A 333 0.11 6.60 20.43
N PHE A 334 0.04 7.84 19.98
CA PHE A 334 0.70 8.28 18.75
C PHE A 334 2.22 8.27 18.89
N SER A 335 2.75 8.81 20.01
CA SER A 335 4.19 8.92 20.23
C SER A 335 4.89 7.57 20.50
N SER A 336 4.14 6.53 20.88
CA SER A 336 4.69 5.19 21.12
C SER A 336 5.03 4.45 19.81
N VAL A 337 4.46 4.86 18.68
CA VAL A 337 4.73 4.26 17.37
C VAL A 337 5.66 5.16 16.57
N PRO A 338 6.89 4.73 16.29
CA PRO A 338 7.81 5.52 15.48
C PRO A 338 7.44 5.45 14.00
N ASN A 339 7.84 6.50 13.26
CA ASN A 339 7.77 6.51 11.78
C ASN A 339 6.35 6.31 11.22
N VAL A 340 5.35 6.98 11.83
CA VAL A 340 3.97 6.97 11.31
C VAL A 340 3.84 8.05 10.24
N VAL A 341 3.28 7.68 9.09
CA VAL A 341 2.99 8.57 7.97
C VAL A 341 1.52 8.48 7.59
N TRP A 342 0.98 9.53 7.00
CA TRP A 342 -0.42 9.61 6.61
C TRP A 342 -0.68 8.92 5.27
N GLY A 343 -1.86 8.28 5.15
CA GLY A 343 -2.45 7.81 3.90
C GLY A 343 -3.84 8.41 3.68
N ALA A 344 -4.10 8.93 2.49
CA ALA A 344 -5.40 9.50 2.11
C ALA A 344 -6.40 8.43 1.69
N ASP A 345 -5.89 7.31 1.22
CA ASP A 345 -6.65 6.16 0.73
C ASP A 345 -7.64 6.58 -0.38
N ILE A 346 -7.17 7.41 -1.31
CA ILE A 346 -8.00 7.87 -2.43
C ILE A 346 -8.25 6.71 -3.38
N GLY A 347 -9.50 6.51 -3.73
CA GLY A 347 -9.98 5.37 -4.53
C GLY A 347 -10.91 4.48 -3.75
N HIS A 348 -10.76 4.43 -2.44
CA HIS A 348 -11.59 3.63 -1.54
C HIS A 348 -12.66 4.45 -0.82
N GLY A 349 -13.74 3.77 -0.46
CA GLY A 349 -14.86 4.42 0.22
C GLY A 349 -14.57 4.87 1.65
N GLU A 350 -13.61 4.23 2.35
CA GLU A 350 -13.09 4.61 3.65
C GLU A 350 -12.08 5.75 3.59
N GLY A 351 -11.56 6.06 2.40
CA GLY A 351 -10.58 7.12 2.17
C GLY A 351 -11.13 8.54 2.43
N THR A 352 -10.26 9.54 2.32
CA THR A 352 -10.60 10.93 2.66
C THR A 352 -11.27 11.70 1.52
N TRP A 353 -11.06 11.29 0.27
CA TRP A 353 -11.66 11.95 -0.89
C TRP A 353 -13.19 11.68 -0.97
N PRO A 354 -14.04 12.65 -1.42
CA PRO A 354 -13.71 13.94 -2.05
C PRO A 354 -13.65 15.14 -1.09
N SER A 355 -13.62 14.96 0.20
CA SER A 355 -13.61 16.05 1.20
C SER A 355 -12.42 15.95 2.16
N GLY A 356 -11.25 15.61 1.62
CA GLY A 356 -10.06 15.29 2.39
C GLY A 356 -9.59 16.39 3.31
N LEU A 357 -9.53 17.64 2.85
CA LEU A 357 -9.10 18.77 3.70
C LEU A 357 -10.01 18.99 4.91
N ASP A 358 -11.33 18.88 4.75
CA ASP A 358 -12.28 19.09 5.85
C ASP A 358 -12.22 17.92 6.85
N GLN A 359 -12.04 16.70 6.35
CA GLN A 359 -11.84 15.53 7.19
C GLN A 359 -10.51 15.62 7.95
N LEU A 360 -9.42 15.97 7.28
CA LEU A 360 -8.12 16.19 7.93
C LEU A 360 -8.21 17.27 9.00
N ARG A 361 -8.85 18.40 8.70
CA ARG A 361 -9.06 19.47 9.69
C ARG A 361 -9.80 18.93 10.91
N THR A 362 -10.90 18.20 10.72
CA THR A 362 -11.66 17.58 11.83
C THR A 362 -10.78 16.64 12.66
N LEU A 363 -9.92 15.88 12.00
CA LEU A 363 -9.03 14.91 12.62
C LEU A 363 -7.92 15.58 13.44
N VAL A 364 -7.27 16.64 12.90
CA VAL A 364 -6.03 17.20 13.45
C VAL A 364 -6.16 18.54 14.15
N GLN A 365 -7.30 19.25 14.07
CA GLN A 365 -7.47 20.55 14.70
C GLN A 365 -7.17 20.52 16.20
N GLY A 366 -6.40 21.49 16.70
CA GLY A 366 -5.98 21.55 18.11
C GLY A 366 -4.86 20.57 18.48
N LEU A 367 -4.33 19.77 17.52
CA LEU A 367 -3.15 18.95 17.76
C LEU A 367 -1.87 19.76 17.52
N PRO A 368 -0.73 19.39 18.19
CA PRO A 368 0.54 20.08 18.04
C PRO A 368 1.05 20.04 16.59
N GLU A 369 1.42 21.21 16.06
CA GLU A 369 1.83 21.38 14.67
C GLU A 369 3.03 20.51 14.28
N LYS A 370 4.08 20.49 15.07
CA LYS A 370 5.34 19.81 14.73
C LYS A 370 5.19 18.30 14.50
N PRO A 371 4.54 17.51 15.37
CA PRO A 371 4.30 16.08 15.08
C PRO A 371 3.33 15.89 13.93
N MET A 372 2.31 16.74 13.76
CA MET A 372 1.35 16.61 12.67
C MET A 372 1.96 16.92 11.30
N ARG A 373 2.86 17.89 11.19
CA ARG A 373 3.61 18.13 9.92
C ARG A 373 4.39 16.91 9.48
N LYS A 374 5.05 16.23 10.43
CA LYS A 374 5.78 14.98 10.15
C LYS A 374 4.85 13.88 9.64
N TYR A 375 3.77 13.64 10.40
CA TYR A 375 2.75 12.66 10.05
C TYR A 375 2.13 12.91 8.67
N LEU A 376 1.74 14.14 8.38
CA LEU A 376 1.02 14.53 7.16
C LEU A 376 1.88 14.50 5.89
N GLY A 377 3.20 14.37 6.00
CA GLY A 377 4.02 14.20 4.80
C GLY A 377 5.50 14.51 4.96
N GLU A 378 5.94 15.33 5.94
CA GLU A 378 7.38 15.69 6.03
C GLU A 378 8.27 14.45 6.24
N ASP A 379 7.80 13.42 6.96
CA ASP A 379 8.56 12.18 7.15
C ASP A 379 8.39 11.16 6.01
N LEU A 380 7.48 11.41 5.05
CA LEU A 380 7.23 10.47 3.95
C LEU A 380 8.45 10.25 3.06
N HIS A 381 9.31 11.28 2.89
CA HIS A 381 10.56 11.15 2.12
C HIS A 381 11.56 10.15 2.73
N ARG A 382 11.43 9.84 4.03
CA ARG A 382 12.26 8.82 4.68
C ARG A 382 11.78 7.42 4.33
N ALA A 383 10.46 7.25 4.22
CA ALA A 383 9.85 6.01 3.75
C ALA A 383 10.03 5.83 2.24
N PHE A 384 9.89 6.89 1.48
CA PHE A 384 9.98 6.90 0.01
C PHE A 384 10.91 8.03 -0.46
N PRO A 385 12.18 7.75 -0.80
CA PRO A 385 13.19 8.78 -1.11
C PRO A 385 12.89 9.65 -2.33
N VAL A 386 11.94 9.25 -3.19
CA VAL A 386 11.48 10.06 -4.32
C VAL A 386 10.63 11.25 -3.89
N VAL A 387 10.07 11.22 -2.68
CA VAL A 387 9.23 12.28 -2.13
C VAL A 387 10.06 13.47 -1.67
N GLY A 388 9.57 14.67 -1.86
CA GLY A 388 10.20 15.91 -1.35
C GLY A 388 11.17 16.58 -2.31
N ARG A 389 11.31 16.08 -3.54
CA ARG A 389 12.12 16.70 -4.59
C ARG A 389 11.30 17.74 -5.32
N ASP A 390 11.79 18.98 -5.36
CA ASP A 390 11.26 20.09 -6.18
C ASP A 390 9.77 20.51 -5.99
N TYR A 391 9.21 20.33 -4.79
CA TYR A 391 7.82 20.74 -4.54
C TYR A 391 7.65 22.21 -4.13
N GLY A 392 8.69 23.04 -4.12
CA GLY A 392 8.64 24.39 -3.57
C GLY A 392 7.52 25.27 -4.13
N ALA A 393 7.40 25.37 -5.44
CA ALA A 393 6.35 26.16 -6.10
C ALA A 393 4.95 25.55 -5.90
N LEU A 394 4.85 24.20 -6.01
CA LEU A 394 3.61 23.47 -5.82
C LEU A 394 3.10 23.62 -4.38
N LEU A 395 3.98 23.48 -3.39
CA LEU A 395 3.68 23.66 -1.97
C LEU A 395 3.03 25.03 -1.71
N GLN A 396 3.60 26.09 -2.27
CA GLN A 396 3.04 27.43 -2.09
C GLN A 396 1.66 27.58 -2.75
N ARG A 397 1.45 26.94 -3.89
CA ARG A 397 0.22 27.07 -4.68
C ARG A 397 -0.95 26.33 -4.07
N ILE A 398 -0.79 25.06 -3.66
CA ILE A 398 -1.92 24.21 -3.30
C ILE A 398 -1.98 23.82 -1.82
N ALA A 399 -0.84 23.73 -1.12
CA ALA A 399 -0.83 23.20 0.23
C ALA A 399 -1.64 24.06 1.22
N PRO A 400 -2.36 23.46 2.18
CA PRO A 400 -3.04 24.21 3.22
C PRO A 400 -2.02 24.85 4.18
N SER A 401 -2.42 25.93 4.85
CA SER A 401 -1.65 26.45 6.00
C SER A 401 -1.92 25.63 7.27
N ALA A 402 -1.02 25.70 8.25
CA ALA A 402 -1.23 25.12 9.57
C ALA A 402 -2.51 25.66 10.23
N GLY A 403 -2.76 26.97 10.09
CA GLY A 403 -3.98 27.60 10.58
C GLY A 403 -5.26 27.09 9.88
N ARG A 404 -5.20 26.79 8.57
CA ARG A 404 -6.35 26.18 7.85
C ARG A 404 -6.69 24.79 8.38
N LEU A 405 -5.69 24.02 8.79
CA LEU A 405 -5.87 22.72 9.42
C LEU A 405 -6.21 22.80 10.91
N GLY A 406 -6.13 24.01 11.51
CA GLY A 406 -6.39 24.24 12.94
C GLY A 406 -5.31 23.65 13.84
N LEU A 407 -4.08 23.47 13.37
CA LEU A 407 -2.94 23.01 14.17
C LEU A 407 -2.52 24.10 15.17
N VAL A 408 -2.01 23.67 16.33
CA VAL A 408 -1.52 24.57 17.39
C VAL A 408 -0.01 24.46 17.54
N ALA A 409 0.64 25.63 17.85
CA ALA A 409 2.09 25.71 17.97
C ALA A 409 2.66 24.83 19.11
#